data_eee6ba0f3ccfc2fc8563003875d5be90
#
_entry.id   eee6ba0f3ccfc2fc8563003875d5be90
#
_cell.length_a   1.000
_cell.length_b   1.000
_cell.length_c   1.000
_cell.angle_alpha   90.00
_cell.angle_beta   90.00
_cell.angle_gamma   90.00
#
_symmetry.space_group_name_H-M   'P 1'
#
loop_
_entity.id
_entity.type
_entity.pdbx_description
1 polymer ?
#
loop_
_entity_poly.entity_id
_entity_poly.type
_entity_poly.pdbx_seq_one_letter_code
_entity_poly.pdbx_strand_id
1 'polypeptide(L)'
;MINATKNIKENNGLGVPTVKPWDKETCFKKLDMAKQSGALAIAMDIDAAGLPFLQNQIPPAGRKSVLELEEIIQYAEVPFIIKGVLSVSGALKAVEAGAKAIVVSNHGGRVLDDCASTAAVLKNIAEAVKGKAMVLVDGGIRSGGEIFKALALGADAVLIARPYVNAIYGADREGVKILTETLGNELKDAMMMCGVSSLKDISIDNIYEANN
;
A
#
# COMPACT_ATOMS: atom_id res chain seq x y z
N MET A 1 -7.81 -16.11 3.89
CA MET A 1 -6.62 -16.33 3.07
C MET A 1 -6.82 -17.40 1.98
N ILE A 2 -7.44 -18.53 2.25
CA ILE A 2 -7.65 -19.63 1.26
C ILE A 2 -8.26 -19.14 -0.06
N ASN A 3 -9.35 -18.36 -0.02
CA ASN A 3 -9.97 -17.83 -1.25
C ASN A 3 -9.08 -16.83 -2.00
N ALA A 4 -8.31 -16.00 -1.26
CA ALA A 4 -7.40 -15.05 -1.86
C ALA A 4 -6.24 -15.76 -2.58
N THR A 5 -5.63 -16.78 -1.98
CA THR A 5 -4.56 -17.55 -2.60
C THR A 5 -5.01 -18.30 -3.84
N LYS A 6 -6.24 -18.85 -3.82
CA LYS A 6 -6.84 -19.48 -4.99
C LYS A 6 -7.01 -18.48 -6.13
N ASN A 7 -7.62 -17.33 -5.85
CA ASN A 7 -7.85 -16.29 -6.86
C ASN A 7 -6.55 -15.75 -7.45
N ILE A 8 -5.51 -15.56 -6.64
CA ILE A 8 -4.19 -15.13 -7.11
C ILE A 8 -3.60 -16.16 -8.07
N LYS A 9 -3.67 -17.44 -7.72
CA LYS A 9 -3.18 -18.54 -8.57
C LYS A 9 -3.93 -18.61 -9.90
N GLU A 10 -5.25 -18.49 -9.88
CA GLU A 10 -6.11 -18.50 -11.08
C GLU A 10 -5.88 -17.28 -11.98
N ASN A 11 -5.28 -16.20 -11.45
CA ASN A 11 -4.93 -14.98 -12.19
C ASN A 11 -3.40 -14.80 -12.34
N ASN A 12 -2.66 -15.89 -12.56
CA ASN A 12 -1.23 -15.89 -12.90
C ASN A 12 -0.34 -15.12 -11.88
N GLY A 13 -0.67 -15.18 -10.60
CA GLY A 13 0.07 -14.49 -9.55
C GLY A 13 -0.20 -12.99 -9.45
N LEU A 14 -1.13 -12.45 -10.25
CA LEU A 14 -1.52 -11.03 -10.23
C LEU A 14 -2.35 -10.70 -8.99
N GLY A 15 -1.67 -10.62 -7.86
CA GLY A 15 -2.26 -10.25 -6.58
C GLY A 15 -1.20 -10.26 -5.49
N VAL A 16 -1.35 -9.38 -4.51
CA VAL A 16 -0.43 -9.27 -3.37
C VAL A 16 -1.18 -9.71 -2.11
N PRO A 17 -0.97 -10.95 -1.65
CA PRO A 17 -1.57 -11.39 -0.39
C PRO A 17 -0.99 -10.61 0.76
N THR A 18 -1.86 -10.14 1.68
CA THR A 18 -1.45 -9.38 2.85
C THR A 18 -1.54 -10.25 4.10
N VAL A 19 -0.43 -10.43 4.78
CA VAL A 19 -0.32 -11.12 6.06
C VAL A 19 -0.43 -10.09 7.18
N LYS A 20 -1.19 -10.40 8.23
CA LYS A 20 -1.26 -9.55 9.43
C LYS A 20 -0.05 -9.81 10.32
N PRO A 21 0.33 -8.88 11.20
CA PRO A 21 1.49 -9.02 12.08
C PRO A 21 1.20 -9.96 13.27
N TRP A 22 0.85 -11.21 12.99
CA TRP A 22 0.63 -12.28 13.96
C TRP A 22 1.92 -12.66 14.69
N ASP A 23 1.84 -13.57 15.66
CA ASP A 23 3.03 -14.24 16.18
C ASP A 23 3.82 -14.96 15.05
N LYS A 24 5.06 -15.33 15.37
CA LYS A 24 5.98 -15.90 14.39
C LYS A 24 5.42 -17.15 13.69
N GLU A 25 4.89 -18.09 14.47
CA GLU A 25 4.40 -19.38 13.94
C GLU A 25 3.22 -19.15 12.96
N THR A 26 2.26 -18.32 13.37
CA THR A 26 1.12 -17.96 12.53
C THR A 26 1.52 -17.18 11.30
N CYS A 27 2.47 -16.23 11.43
CA CYS A 27 3.03 -15.51 10.28
C CYS A 27 3.61 -16.47 9.26
N PHE A 28 4.46 -17.41 9.67
CA PHE A 28 5.11 -18.35 8.76
C PHE A 28 4.11 -19.27 8.07
N LYS A 29 3.14 -19.81 8.78
CA LYS A 29 2.04 -20.58 8.19
C LYS A 29 1.26 -19.77 7.12
N LYS A 30 1.04 -18.47 7.36
CA LYS A 30 0.36 -17.59 6.39
C LYS A 30 1.25 -17.23 5.21
N LEU A 31 2.55 -17.11 5.42
CA LEU A 31 3.53 -16.90 4.34
C LEU A 31 3.62 -18.11 3.43
N ASP A 32 3.61 -19.33 3.97
CA ASP A 32 3.57 -20.56 3.16
C ASP A 32 2.33 -20.61 2.26
N MET A 33 1.17 -20.25 2.80
CA MET A 33 -0.05 -20.13 1.99
C MET A 33 0.08 -19.05 0.90
N ALA A 34 0.73 -17.92 1.22
CA ALA A 34 0.95 -16.84 0.28
C ALA A 34 1.91 -17.26 -0.83
N LYS A 35 3.03 -17.92 -0.51
CA LYS A 35 3.98 -18.47 -1.49
C LYS A 35 3.33 -19.48 -2.43
N GLN A 36 2.48 -20.37 -1.91
CA GLN A 36 1.75 -21.37 -2.72
C GLN A 36 0.78 -20.74 -3.73
N SER A 37 0.41 -19.48 -3.57
CA SER A 37 -0.43 -18.76 -4.54
C SER A 37 0.32 -18.36 -5.82
N GLY A 38 1.66 -18.39 -5.82
CA GLY A 38 2.49 -17.89 -6.91
C GLY A 38 2.49 -16.36 -7.01
N ALA A 39 2.13 -15.65 -5.93
CA ALA A 39 2.14 -14.19 -5.89
C ALA A 39 3.53 -13.62 -6.14
N LEU A 40 3.61 -12.55 -6.94
CA LEU A 40 4.86 -11.86 -7.27
C LEU A 40 5.45 -11.05 -6.11
N ALA A 41 4.64 -10.74 -5.11
CA ALA A 41 5.04 -10.04 -3.89
C ALA A 41 4.08 -10.40 -2.75
N ILE A 42 4.53 -10.22 -1.52
CA ILE A 42 3.71 -10.37 -0.29
C ILE A 42 3.76 -9.05 0.48
N ALA A 43 2.66 -8.71 1.13
CA ALA A 43 2.59 -7.52 1.99
C ALA A 43 2.31 -7.88 3.45
N MET A 44 2.72 -6.98 4.35
CA MET A 44 2.27 -6.97 5.75
C MET A 44 1.83 -5.55 6.14
N ASP A 45 0.62 -5.41 6.62
CA ASP A 45 0.15 -4.16 7.21
C ASP A 45 0.46 -4.13 8.71
N ILE A 46 1.60 -3.55 9.05
CA ILE A 46 2.13 -3.51 10.42
C ILE A 46 1.26 -2.68 11.36
N ASP A 47 0.57 -1.68 10.85
CA ASP A 47 -0.38 -0.84 11.58
C ASP A 47 -1.63 -1.62 12.03
N ALA A 48 -1.93 -2.75 11.38
CA ALA A 48 -3.03 -3.62 11.77
C ALA A 48 -2.88 -4.20 13.18
N ALA A 49 -1.68 -4.14 13.78
CA ALA A 49 -1.47 -4.46 15.19
C ALA A 49 -2.34 -3.59 16.12
N GLY A 50 -2.71 -2.38 15.71
CA GLY A 50 -3.61 -1.48 16.45
C GLY A 50 -5.11 -1.76 16.27
N LEU A 51 -5.51 -2.66 15.38
CA LEU A 51 -6.93 -2.94 15.14
C LEU A 51 -7.53 -3.78 16.27
N PRO A 52 -8.55 -3.29 16.98
CA PRO A 52 -9.10 -3.96 18.16
C PRO A 52 -9.55 -5.40 17.89
N PHE A 53 -10.15 -5.67 16.73
CA PHE A 53 -10.61 -7.01 16.40
C PHE A 53 -9.46 -8.00 16.16
N LEU A 54 -8.26 -7.53 15.81
CA LEU A 54 -7.08 -8.37 15.66
C LEU A 54 -6.36 -8.59 16.98
N GLN A 55 -6.41 -7.62 17.89
CA GLN A 55 -5.85 -7.75 19.23
C GLN A 55 -6.61 -8.78 20.07
N ASN A 56 -7.91 -8.94 19.81
CA ASN A 56 -8.78 -9.92 20.48
C ASN A 56 -8.75 -11.33 19.86
N GLN A 57 -7.92 -11.56 18.83
CA GLN A 57 -7.71 -12.90 18.28
C GLN A 57 -6.74 -13.72 19.13
N ILE A 58 -6.75 -15.04 18.93
CA ILE A 58 -5.81 -15.98 19.57
C ILE A 58 -5.08 -16.75 18.46
N PRO A 59 -3.78 -16.51 18.26
CA PRO A 59 -2.94 -15.49 18.91
C PRO A 59 -3.28 -14.07 18.44
N PRO A 60 -3.01 -13.03 19.25
CA PRO A 60 -3.28 -11.64 18.86
C PRO A 60 -2.25 -11.15 17.83
N ALA A 61 -2.66 -10.18 17.01
CA ALA A 61 -1.70 -9.40 16.23
C ALA A 61 -0.92 -8.46 17.16
N GLY A 62 0.34 -8.19 16.84
CA GLY A 62 1.21 -7.37 17.66
C GLY A 62 2.28 -6.63 16.86
N ARG A 63 2.93 -5.68 17.52
CA ARG A 63 4.07 -4.95 16.93
C ARG A 63 5.18 -5.92 16.51
N LYS A 64 5.98 -5.47 15.50
CA LYS A 64 7.17 -6.17 15.04
C LYS A 64 8.40 -5.28 15.20
N SER A 65 9.48 -5.84 15.70
CA SER A 65 10.81 -5.23 15.65
C SER A 65 11.40 -5.32 14.24
N VAL A 66 12.47 -4.57 13.97
CA VAL A 66 13.20 -4.66 12.69
C VAL A 66 13.72 -6.07 12.45
N LEU A 67 14.29 -6.71 13.46
CA LEU A 67 14.81 -8.08 13.35
C LEU A 67 13.71 -9.12 13.06
N GLU A 68 12.53 -8.98 13.67
CA GLU A 68 11.39 -9.86 13.35
C GLU A 68 10.89 -9.65 11.94
N LEU A 69 10.86 -8.39 11.46
CA LEU A 69 10.50 -8.07 10.07
C LEU A 69 11.52 -8.63 9.10
N GLU A 70 12.81 -8.49 9.38
CA GLU A 70 13.88 -9.05 8.56
C GLU A 70 13.71 -10.58 8.40
N GLU A 71 13.49 -11.29 9.51
CA GLU A 71 13.26 -12.74 9.48
C GLU A 71 12.02 -13.11 8.66
N ILE A 72 10.91 -12.38 8.81
CA ILE A 72 9.68 -12.57 8.05
C ILE A 72 9.91 -12.32 6.56
N ILE A 73 10.64 -11.25 6.21
CA ILE A 73 10.94 -10.89 4.84
C ILE A 73 11.85 -11.92 4.18
N GLN A 74 12.88 -12.38 4.87
CA GLN A 74 13.76 -13.45 4.39
C GLN A 74 12.99 -14.76 4.15
N TYR A 75 12.09 -15.12 5.06
CA TYR A 75 11.27 -16.32 4.93
C TYR A 75 10.27 -16.24 3.76
N ALA A 76 9.82 -15.05 3.40
CA ALA A 76 8.88 -14.86 2.30
C ALA A 76 9.47 -15.22 0.92
N GLU A 77 10.78 -15.06 0.73
CA GLU A 77 11.54 -15.41 -0.51
C GLU A 77 11.05 -14.71 -1.79
N VAL A 78 10.16 -13.74 -1.65
CA VAL A 78 9.65 -12.88 -2.72
C VAL A 78 9.71 -11.42 -2.28
N PRO A 79 9.62 -10.44 -3.20
CA PRO A 79 9.56 -9.03 -2.82
C PRO A 79 8.52 -8.77 -1.74
N PHE A 80 8.89 -8.04 -0.71
CA PHE A 80 8.03 -7.79 0.45
C PHE A 80 7.67 -6.31 0.58
N ILE A 81 6.40 -6.05 0.89
CA ILE A 81 5.82 -4.72 1.02
C ILE A 81 5.42 -4.49 2.47
N ILE A 82 5.95 -3.46 3.10
CA ILE A 82 5.53 -3.04 4.44
C ILE A 82 4.49 -1.92 4.33
N LYS A 83 3.29 -2.16 4.82
CA LYS A 83 2.18 -1.19 4.81
C LYS A 83 1.91 -0.64 6.20
N GLY A 84 1.48 0.64 6.29
CA GLY A 84 1.17 1.30 7.55
C GLY A 84 2.31 2.20 8.03
N VAL A 85 3.09 2.77 7.10
CA VAL A 85 4.23 3.64 7.39
C VAL A 85 3.78 5.10 7.31
N LEU A 86 3.98 5.88 8.39
CA LEU A 86 3.62 7.29 8.48
C LEU A 86 4.77 8.21 8.93
N SER A 87 5.99 7.70 8.98
CA SER A 87 7.15 8.50 9.36
C SER A 87 8.38 8.12 8.57
N VAL A 88 9.30 9.07 8.39
CA VAL A 88 10.61 8.83 7.79
C VAL A 88 11.37 7.74 8.54
N SER A 89 11.39 7.79 9.87
CA SER A 89 12.04 6.77 10.70
C SER A 89 11.44 5.38 10.47
N GLY A 90 10.11 5.27 10.37
CA GLY A 90 9.42 4.00 10.07
C GLY A 90 9.78 3.48 8.68
N ALA A 91 9.85 4.36 7.68
CA ALA A 91 10.24 4.02 6.32
C ALA A 91 11.68 3.48 6.24
N LEU A 92 12.61 4.15 6.91
CA LEU A 92 14.02 3.71 6.96
C LEU A 92 14.15 2.35 7.65
N LYS A 93 13.41 2.09 8.74
CA LYS A 93 13.38 0.80 9.41
C LYS A 93 12.79 -0.31 8.52
N ALA A 94 11.77 -0.01 7.73
CA ALA A 94 11.22 -0.96 6.77
C ALA A 94 12.25 -1.34 5.69
N VAL A 95 13.00 -0.36 5.19
CA VAL A 95 14.10 -0.58 4.24
C VAL A 95 15.23 -1.39 4.88
N GLU A 96 15.63 -1.06 6.11
CA GLU A 96 16.62 -1.79 6.90
C GLU A 96 16.25 -3.27 7.05
N ALA A 97 14.98 -3.57 7.33
CA ALA A 97 14.45 -4.92 7.38
C ALA A 97 14.40 -5.66 6.03
N GLY A 98 14.71 -4.99 4.92
CA GLY A 98 14.77 -5.58 3.58
C GLY A 98 13.54 -5.39 2.70
N ALA A 99 12.56 -4.58 3.12
CA ALA A 99 11.38 -4.29 2.31
C ALA A 99 11.75 -3.70 0.95
N LYS A 100 11.13 -4.21 -0.12
CA LYS A 100 11.29 -3.71 -1.49
C LYS A 100 10.31 -2.60 -1.84
N ALA A 101 9.23 -2.50 -1.08
CA ALA A 101 8.27 -1.41 -1.18
C ALA A 101 7.67 -1.09 0.20
N ILE A 102 7.23 0.15 0.35
CA ILE A 102 6.44 0.60 1.49
C ILE A 102 5.10 1.16 1.02
N VAL A 103 4.08 1.07 1.86
CA VAL A 103 2.83 1.81 1.66
C VAL A 103 2.72 2.87 2.73
N VAL A 104 2.78 4.14 2.33
CA VAL A 104 2.45 5.28 3.18
C VAL A 104 0.95 5.22 3.44
N SER A 105 0.57 4.91 4.66
CA SER A 105 -0.82 4.57 5.00
C SER A 105 -1.12 4.84 6.46
N ASN A 106 -2.28 5.44 6.72
CA ASN A 106 -2.90 5.54 8.04
C ASN A 106 -4.12 4.61 8.16
N HIS A 107 -4.20 3.59 7.31
CA HIS A 107 -5.31 2.63 7.24
C HIS A 107 -6.68 3.30 7.02
N GLY A 108 -6.68 4.50 6.40
CA GLY A 108 -7.89 5.30 6.21
C GLY A 108 -8.45 5.89 7.51
N GLY A 109 -7.57 6.18 8.49
CA GLY A 109 -7.93 6.71 9.81
C GLY A 109 -8.55 5.68 10.76
N ARG A 110 -8.39 4.37 10.49
CA ARG A 110 -9.11 3.30 11.20
C ARG A 110 -8.33 2.70 12.37
N VAL A 111 -7.03 2.95 12.46
CA VAL A 111 -6.13 2.29 13.43
C VAL A 111 -5.78 3.22 14.58
N LEU A 112 -5.38 4.44 14.28
CA LEU A 112 -5.00 5.45 15.25
C LEU A 112 -5.68 6.76 14.89
N ASP A 113 -6.35 7.35 15.86
CA ASP A 113 -6.92 8.69 15.73
C ASP A 113 -5.81 9.76 15.79
N ASP A 114 -6.10 10.96 15.33
CA ASP A 114 -5.16 12.11 15.31
C ASP A 114 -3.83 11.85 14.59
N CYS A 115 -3.75 10.83 13.75
CA CYS A 115 -2.57 10.62 12.92
C CYS A 115 -2.56 11.54 11.70
N ALA A 116 -1.36 11.83 11.20
CA ALA A 116 -1.17 12.64 10.00
C ALA A 116 -1.89 12.05 8.79
N SER A 117 -2.36 12.92 7.89
CA SER A 117 -2.79 12.47 6.56
C SER A 117 -1.58 11.91 5.78
N THR A 118 -1.84 10.94 4.93
CA THR A 118 -0.78 10.32 4.12
C THR A 118 -0.14 11.33 3.17
N ALA A 119 -0.92 12.26 2.61
CA ALA A 119 -0.42 13.31 1.74
C ALA A 119 0.57 14.25 2.46
N ALA A 120 0.34 14.57 3.75
CA ALA A 120 1.21 15.46 4.51
C ALA A 120 2.61 14.90 4.78
N VAL A 121 2.77 13.57 4.83
CA VAL A 121 4.03 12.90 5.14
C VAL A 121 4.70 12.27 3.93
N LEU A 122 3.97 12.11 2.82
CA LEU A 122 4.39 11.35 1.64
C LEU A 122 5.71 11.85 1.06
N LYS A 123 5.83 13.15 0.80
CA LYS A 123 7.01 13.77 0.19
C LYS A 123 8.28 13.46 0.98
N ASN A 124 8.28 13.73 2.27
CA ASN A 124 9.45 13.51 3.12
C ASN A 124 9.83 12.02 3.21
N ILE A 125 8.83 11.14 3.24
CA ILE A 125 9.06 9.69 3.25
C ILE A 125 9.65 9.24 1.91
N ALA A 126 9.07 9.68 0.78
CA ALA A 126 9.54 9.32 -0.55
C ALA A 126 11.00 9.77 -0.79
N GLU A 127 11.33 11.00 -0.39
CA GLU A 127 12.71 11.51 -0.46
C GLU A 127 13.69 10.66 0.35
N ALA A 128 13.31 10.26 1.58
CA ALA A 128 14.20 9.51 2.47
C ALA A 128 14.53 8.09 1.99
N VAL A 129 13.61 7.46 1.25
CA VAL A 129 13.79 6.09 0.73
C VAL A 129 14.04 6.03 -0.78
N LYS A 130 14.23 7.18 -1.42
CA LYS A 130 14.48 7.29 -2.86
C LYS A 130 15.61 6.35 -3.31
N GLY A 131 15.34 5.52 -4.31
CA GLY A 131 16.29 4.54 -4.84
C GLY A 131 16.54 3.32 -3.95
N LYS A 132 15.90 3.21 -2.78
CA LYS A 132 16.05 2.08 -1.84
C LYS A 132 14.81 1.18 -1.81
N ALA A 133 13.62 1.76 -1.92
CA ALA A 133 12.36 1.04 -1.96
C ALA A 133 11.34 1.80 -2.80
N MET A 134 10.37 1.08 -3.38
CA MET A 134 9.22 1.70 -4.03
C MET A 134 8.28 2.30 -2.97
N VAL A 135 7.68 3.42 -3.29
CA VAL A 135 6.73 4.12 -2.41
C VAL A 135 5.34 4.05 -2.99
N LEU A 136 4.46 3.33 -2.32
CA LEU A 136 3.04 3.34 -2.59
C LEU A 136 2.34 4.19 -1.54
N VAL A 137 1.17 4.72 -1.87
CA VAL A 137 0.35 5.48 -0.92
C VAL A 137 -1.11 5.09 -0.99
N ASP A 138 -1.79 5.09 0.14
CA ASP A 138 -3.25 4.97 0.22
C ASP A 138 -3.86 6.06 1.12
N GLY A 139 -5.18 6.02 1.24
CA GLY A 139 -5.92 6.93 2.11
C GLY A 139 -6.40 8.19 1.38
N GLY A 140 -7.71 8.28 1.21
CA GLY A 140 -8.35 9.49 0.68
C GLY A 140 -8.49 9.57 -0.83
N ILE A 141 -7.78 8.81 -1.62
CA ILE A 141 -7.78 8.89 -3.09
C ILE A 141 -9.15 8.49 -3.68
N ARG A 142 -9.75 9.39 -4.47
CA ARG A 142 -11.09 9.28 -5.05
C ARG A 142 -11.16 9.70 -6.52
N SER A 143 -10.12 10.39 -7.03
CA SER A 143 -10.08 10.96 -8.38
C SER A 143 -8.71 10.80 -9.02
N GLY A 144 -8.67 10.93 -10.36
CA GLY A 144 -7.43 10.94 -11.12
C GLY A 144 -6.53 12.14 -10.78
N GLY A 145 -7.12 13.29 -10.44
CA GLY A 145 -6.37 14.45 -9.95
C GLY A 145 -5.65 14.19 -8.62
N GLU A 146 -6.25 13.41 -7.70
CA GLU A 146 -5.60 13.00 -6.46
C GLU A 146 -4.50 11.96 -6.71
N ILE A 147 -4.67 11.06 -7.70
CA ILE A 147 -3.61 10.17 -8.17
C ILE A 147 -2.44 11.00 -8.69
N PHE A 148 -2.69 11.99 -9.55
CA PHE A 148 -1.67 12.90 -10.09
C PHE A 148 -0.87 13.57 -8.96
N LYS A 149 -1.55 14.14 -7.96
CA LYS A 149 -0.91 14.77 -6.80
C LYS A 149 -0.07 13.79 -5.98
N ALA A 150 -0.55 12.58 -5.77
CA ALA A 150 0.21 11.56 -5.06
C ALA A 150 1.51 11.18 -5.79
N LEU A 151 1.45 11.01 -7.11
CA LEU A 151 2.64 10.78 -7.93
C LEU A 151 3.60 11.98 -7.90
N ALA A 152 3.09 13.19 -7.98
CA ALA A 152 3.88 14.42 -7.87
C ALA A 152 4.60 14.56 -6.53
N LEU A 153 4.00 14.06 -5.45
CA LEU A 153 4.61 14.00 -4.11
C LEU A 153 5.63 12.85 -3.95
N GLY A 154 5.89 12.08 -4.99
CA GLY A 154 6.93 11.05 -5.02
C GLY A 154 6.45 9.61 -4.77
N ALA A 155 5.15 9.33 -4.87
CA ALA A 155 4.67 7.97 -4.90
C ALA A 155 4.95 7.32 -6.28
N ASP A 156 5.31 6.04 -6.29
CA ASP A 156 5.41 5.24 -7.51
C ASP A 156 4.05 4.69 -7.95
N ALA A 157 3.14 4.48 -6.99
CA ALA A 157 1.78 4.00 -7.24
C ALA A 157 0.82 4.35 -6.09
N VAL A 158 -0.47 4.23 -6.36
CA VAL A 158 -1.54 4.44 -5.37
C VAL A 158 -2.35 3.18 -5.13
N LEU A 159 -2.91 3.05 -3.93
CA LEU A 159 -3.88 2.01 -3.59
C LEU A 159 -5.22 2.67 -3.28
N ILE A 160 -6.28 2.09 -3.83
CA ILE A 160 -7.65 2.58 -3.65
C ILE A 160 -8.51 1.40 -3.18
N ALA A 161 -9.15 1.54 -2.02
CA ALA A 161 -9.94 0.47 -1.42
C ALA A 161 -11.45 0.74 -1.48
N ARG A 162 -11.96 1.66 -0.64
CA ARG A 162 -13.40 1.88 -0.48
C ARG A 162 -14.15 2.21 -1.79
N PRO A 163 -13.63 3.04 -2.70
CA PRO A 163 -14.28 3.25 -4.00
C PRO A 163 -14.50 1.97 -4.79
N TYR A 164 -13.53 1.06 -4.81
CA TYR A 164 -13.67 -0.23 -5.49
C TYR A 164 -14.67 -1.17 -4.78
N VAL A 165 -14.73 -1.11 -3.45
CA VAL A 165 -15.79 -1.84 -2.70
C VAL A 165 -17.16 -1.35 -3.13
N ASN A 166 -17.37 -0.02 -3.19
CA ASN A 166 -18.63 0.55 -3.64
C ASN A 166 -18.96 0.17 -5.10
N ALA A 167 -17.94 0.17 -5.97
CA ALA A 167 -18.08 -0.19 -7.37
C ALA A 167 -18.54 -1.66 -7.54
N ILE A 168 -17.96 -2.58 -6.77
CA ILE A 168 -18.37 -4.00 -6.77
C ILE A 168 -19.81 -4.15 -6.30
N TYR A 169 -20.19 -3.50 -5.20
CA TYR A 169 -21.56 -3.55 -4.70
C TYR A 169 -22.57 -2.87 -5.64
N GLY A 170 -22.16 -1.85 -6.38
CA GLY A 170 -23.02 -1.13 -7.31
C GLY A 170 -23.26 -1.86 -8.63
N ALA A 171 -22.24 -2.48 -9.22
CA ALA A 171 -22.33 -3.08 -10.54
C ALA A 171 -21.29 -4.19 -10.80
N ASP A 172 -20.89 -4.92 -9.76
CA ASP A 172 -19.95 -6.04 -9.82
C ASP A 172 -18.69 -5.72 -10.67
N ARG A 173 -18.32 -6.57 -11.61
CA ARG A 173 -17.15 -6.39 -12.47
C ARG A 173 -17.23 -5.14 -13.35
N GLU A 174 -18.42 -4.83 -13.85
CA GLU A 174 -18.62 -3.63 -14.68
C GLU A 174 -18.39 -2.35 -13.86
N GLY A 175 -18.82 -2.32 -12.59
CA GLY A 175 -18.54 -1.22 -11.68
C GLY A 175 -17.04 -1.00 -11.47
N VAL A 176 -16.27 -2.07 -11.31
CA VAL A 176 -14.80 -2.01 -11.21
C VAL A 176 -14.18 -1.44 -12.48
N LYS A 177 -14.63 -1.90 -13.65
CA LYS A 177 -14.15 -1.41 -14.94
C LYS A 177 -14.44 0.08 -15.11
N ILE A 178 -15.70 0.49 -14.92
CA ILE A 178 -16.11 1.89 -15.04
C ILE A 178 -15.26 2.79 -14.12
N LEU A 179 -15.11 2.41 -12.85
CA LEU A 179 -14.32 3.19 -11.91
C LEU A 179 -12.85 3.29 -12.34
N THR A 180 -12.26 2.18 -12.81
CA THR A 180 -10.87 2.17 -13.27
C THR A 180 -10.67 3.07 -14.50
N GLU A 181 -11.58 3.00 -15.47
CA GLU A 181 -11.54 3.84 -16.66
C GLU A 181 -11.76 5.32 -16.32
N THR A 182 -12.69 5.64 -15.42
CA THR A 182 -12.93 7.00 -14.93
C THR A 182 -11.67 7.58 -14.30
N LEU A 183 -11.08 6.89 -13.31
CA LEU A 183 -9.85 7.34 -12.65
C LEU A 183 -8.68 7.51 -13.64
N GLY A 184 -8.57 6.58 -14.60
CA GLY A 184 -7.54 6.65 -15.64
C GLY A 184 -7.73 7.83 -16.59
N ASN A 185 -8.96 8.15 -16.97
CA ASN A 185 -9.26 9.30 -17.83
C ASN A 185 -9.03 10.63 -17.10
N GLU A 186 -9.49 10.75 -15.85
CA GLU A 186 -9.22 11.93 -15.01
C GLU A 186 -7.71 12.16 -14.80
N LEU A 187 -6.92 11.09 -14.63
CA LEU A 187 -5.46 11.20 -14.54
C LEU A 187 -4.86 11.70 -15.84
N LYS A 188 -5.31 11.19 -17.00
CA LYS A 188 -4.86 11.66 -18.32
C LYS A 188 -5.22 13.13 -18.54
N ASP A 189 -6.42 13.55 -18.13
CA ASP A 189 -6.84 14.94 -18.24
C ASP A 189 -5.93 15.86 -17.39
N ALA A 190 -5.64 15.46 -16.15
CA ALA A 190 -4.71 16.19 -15.29
C ALA A 190 -3.30 16.28 -15.92
N MET A 191 -2.80 15.18 -16.48
CA MET A 191 -1.52 15.16 -17.18
C MET A 191 -1.50 16.12 -18.38
N MET A 192 -2.54 16.08 -19.21
CA MET A 192 -2.65 16.98 -20.38
C MET A 192 -2.69 18.45 -19.96
N MET A 193 -3.49 18.79 -18.93
CA MET A 193 -3.59 20.16 -18.43
C MET A 193 -2.29 20.69 -17.83
N CYS A 194 -1.46 19.80 -17.26
CA CYS A 194 -0.14 20.13 -16.71
C CYS A 194 1.00 19.99 -17.72
N GLY A 195 0.72 19.67 -18.99
CA GLY A 195 1.74 19.51 -20.02
C GLY A 195 2.65 18.31 -19.82
N VAL A 196 2.17 17.26 -19.13
CA VAL A 196 2.92 16.05 -18.82
C VAL A 196 2.50 14.91 -19.74
N SER A 197 3.43 14.30 -20.45
CA SER A 197 3.17 13.25 -21.43
C SER A 197 3.38 11.82 -20.91
N SER A 198 4.09 11.66 -19.80
CA SER A 198 4.41 10.36 -19.20
C SER A 198 4.26 10.41 -17.67
N LEU A 199 3.86 9.31 -17.04
CA LEU A 199 3.78 9.21 -15.58
C LEU A 199 5.13 9.51 -14.90
N LYS A 200 6.25 9.24 -15.59
CA LYS A 200 7.60 9.50 -15.07
C LYS A 200 7.99 10.97 -15.03
N ASP A 201 7.28 11.80 -15.82
CA ASP A 201 7.52 13.24 -15.91
C ASP A 201 6.70 14.01 -14.86
N ILE A 202 5.78 13.34 -14.16
CA ILE A 202 5.03 13.95 -13.06
C ILE A 202 5.99 14.22 -11.90
N SER A 203 6.05 15.48 -11.47
CA SER A 203 6.94 15.94 -10.41
C SER A 203 6.27 16.97 -9.51
N ILE A 204 6.94 17.31 -8.44
CA ILE A 204 6.48 18.34 -7.48
C ILE A 204 6.24 19.69 -8.17
N ASP A 205 6.93 19.99 -9.26
CA ASP A 205 6.80 21.25 -10.03
C ASP A 205 5.45 21.37 -10.73
N ASN A 206 4.71 20.26 -10.87
CA ASN A 206 3.39 20.25 -11.49
C ASN A 206 2.25 20.55 -10.51
N ILE A 207 2.53 20.71 -9.23
CA ILE A 207 1.53 20.97 -8.20
C ILE A 207 1.92 22.18 -7.34
N TYR A 208 0.92 22.84 -6.81
CA TYR A 208 1.12 23.92 -5.83
C TYR A 208 0.91 23.38 -4.42
N GLU A 209 1.93 23.51 -3.56
CA GLU A 209 1.82 23.26 -2.14
C GLU A 209 1.31 24.53 -1.45
N ALA A 210 0.06 24.53 -0.97
CA ALA A 210 -0.43 25.62 -0.16
C ALA A 210 0.30 25.59 1.20
N ASN A 211 1.04 26.64 1.51
CA ASN A 211 1.58 26.86 2.84
C ASN A 211 0.41 27.28 3.75
N ASN A 212 0.01 26.40 4.67
CA ASN A 212 -0.93 26.71 5.75
C ASN A 212 -0.19 27.26 6.95
#